data_f564ca59a6e22c444f0885796e64e81d
#
_entry.id   f564ca59a6e22c444f0885796e64e81d
#
_cell.length_a   1.000
_cell.length_b   1.000
_cell.length_c   1.000
_cell.angle_alpha   90.00
_cell.angle_beta   90.00
_cell.angle_gamma   90.00
#
_symmetry.space_group_name_H-M   'P 1'
#
loop_
_entity.id
_entity.type
_entity.pdbx_description
1 polymer ?
#
loop_
_entity_poly.entity_id
_entity_poly.type
_entity_poly.pdbx_seq_one_letter_code
_entity_poly.pdbx_strand_id
1 'polypeptide(L)'
;ICAIEERGEPAVQRLVDKHGLVVLVRPVHRTGLRVALGKLLGVPRQMPVPDLPTETPEERQRRKLFRLLLVEDNEVNQLVTRGMLGKLGYQVKTVSNAETALALLDQEAFDLILMDCMMPELDGFTATRTLRERERSGERPRTPVIAITANTAEGVQAKCLAAGMDDFLAKPVHLQELETVLRRWLLHDVDTAGEGNDDE
;
A
#
# COMPACT_ATOMS: atom_id res chain seq x y z
N ILE A 1 -30.61 2.02 14.07
CA ILE A 1 -30.88 2.79 12.83
C ILE A 1 -29.87 3.91 12.76
N CYS A 2 -29.20 4.06 11.63
CA CYS A 2 -28.10 5.01 11.46
C CYS A 2 -28.64 6.33 10.90
N ALA A 3 -28.19 7.45 11.46
CA ALA A 3 -28.27 8.75 10.81
C ALA A 3 -26.92 9.04 10.12
N ILE A 4 -26.95 9.59 8.91
CA ILE A 4 -25.74 9.95 8.17
C ILE A 4 -25.72 11.48 8.08
N GLU A 5 -24.71 12.11 8.66
CA GLU A 5 -24.60 13.56 8.69
C GLU A 5 -23.19 14.09 8.49
N GLU A 6 -23.10 15.32 8.00
CA GLU A 6 -21.89 16.14 8.03
C GLU A 6 -21.70 16.71 9.43
N ARG A 7 -20.47 16.72 9.92
CA ARG A 7 -20.07 17.02 11.30
C ARG A 7 -20.86 18.15 11.97
N GLY A 8 -21.47 17.85 13.13
CA GLY A 8 -21.47 18.80 14.24
C GLY A 8 -22.77 19.49 14.64
N GLU A 9 -23.96 18.92 14.41
CA GLU A 9 -25.16 19.52 15.01
C GLU A 9 -25.44 18.97 16.44
N PRO A 10 -25.55 19.85 17.46
CA PRO A 10 -25.85 19.46 18.85
C PRO A 10 -27.21 18.74 19.03
N ALA A 11 -28.11 18.89 18.06
CA ALA A 11 -29.41 18.23 18.05
C ALA A 11 -29.29 16.73 17.78
N VAL A 12 -28.38 16.30 16.90
CA VAL A 12 -28.13 14.91 16.56
C VAL A 12 -27.51 14.17 17.74
N GLN A 13 -26.58 14.78 18.47
CA GLN A 13 -25.98 14.17 19.65
C GLN A 13 -27.00 13.82 20.72
N ARG A 14 -27.98 14.70 20.96
CA ARG A 14 -29.08 14.43 21.93
C ARG A 14 -29.98 13.28 21.49
N LEU A 15 -30.24 13.14 20.20
CA LEU A 15 -31.02 12.02 19.65
C LEU A 15 -30.25 10.68 19.76
N VAL A 16 -28.96 10.71 19.52
CA VAL A 16 -28.05 9.57 19.68
C VAL A 16 -28.09 9.05 21.12
N ASP A 17 -27.91 9.94 22.08
CA ASP A 17 -27.88 9.59 23.50
C ASP A 17 -29.26 9.10 24.01
N LYS A 18 -30.34 9.67 23.50
CA LYS A 18 -31.72 9.34 23.92
C LYS A 18 -32.21 7.99 23.34
N HIS A 19 -31.80 7.65 22.14
CA HIS A 19 -32.34 6.50 21.40
C HIS A 19 -31.33 5.40 21.09
N GLY A 20 -30.10 5.50 21.61
CA GLY A 20 -29.06 4.49 21.37
C GLY A 20 -28.68 4.37 19.87
N LEU A 21 -28.76 5.47 19.14
CA LEU A 21 -28.46 5.48 17.71
C LEU A 21 -26.97 5.47 17.47
N VAL A 22 -26.54 4.88 16.37
CA VAL A 22 -25.15 4.93 15.92
C VAL A 22 -25.05 5.85 14.72
N VAL A 23 -24.21 6.87 14.81
CA VAL A 23 -23.98 7.87 13.74
C VAL A 23 -22.79 7.43 12.88
N LEU A 24 -22.99 7.45 11.57
CA LEU A 24 -21.94 7.32 10.58
C LEU A 24 -21.74 8.68 9.91
N VAL A 25 -20.52 9.19 9.95
CA VAL A 25 -20.14 10.45 9.30
C VAL A 25 -19.69 10.17 7.87
N ARG A 26 -20.11 10.97 6.91
CA ARG A 26 -19.61 10.88 5.51
C ARG A 26 -18.21 11.51 5.39
N PRO A 27 -17.33 10.92 4.56
CA PRO A 27 -17.47 9.67 3.83
C PRO A 27 -17.45 8.44 4.75
N VAL A 28 -18.34 7.47 4.48
CA VAL A 28 -18.45 6.26 5.31
C VAL A 28 -17.28 5.33 5.03
N HIS A 29 -16.31 5.32 5.93
CA HIS A 29 -15.18 4.41 5.88
C HIS A 29 -15.55 3.01 6.44
N ARG A 30 -14.93 1.96 5.90
CA ARG A 30 -15.13 0.56 6.37
C ARG A 30 -14.97 0.42 7.89
N THR A 31 -14.00 1.13 8.47
CA THR A 31 -13.75 1.13 9.91
C THR A 31 -14.91 1.73 10.70
N GLY A 32 -15.46 2.86 10.25
CA GLY A 32 -16.64 3.48 10.86
C GLY A 32 -17.86 2.58 10.80
N LEU A 33 -18.10 1.93 9.66
CA LEU A 33 -19.19 0.99 9.49
C LEU A 33 -19.05 -0.23 10.41
N ARG A 34 -17.85 -0.82 10.54
CA ARG A 34 -17.59 -1.94 11.46
C ARG A 34 -17.82 -1.58 12.92
N VAL A 35 -17.35 -0.41 13.35
CA VAL A 35 -17.58 0.08 14.73
C VAL A 35 -19.07 0.30 14.98
N ALA A 36 -19.79 0.87 14.01
CA ALA A 36 -21.23 1.08 14.09
C ALA A 36 -21.99 -0.25 14.18
N LEU A 37 -21.67 -1.23 13.33
CA LEU A 37 -22.27 -2.57 13.36
C LEU A 37 -21.94 -3.31 14.66
N GLY A 38 -20.72 -3.24 15.14
CA GLY A 38 -20.32 -3.84 16.42
C GLY A 38 -21.13 -3.32 17.61
N LYS A 39 -21.38 -2.00 17.65
CA LYS A 39 -22.24 -1.38 18.64
C LYS A 39 -23.72 -1.83 18.54
N LEU A 40 -24.24 -1.94 17.32
CA LEU A 40 -25.62 -2.36 17.07
C LEU A 40 -25.87 -3.84 17.36
N LEU A 41 -24.89 -4.68 17.12
CA LEU A 41 -25.00 -6.13 17.30
C LEU A 41 -24.61 -6.59 18.73
N GLY A 42 -24.27 -5.64 19.62
CA GLY A 42 -23.87 -5.99 20.99
C GLY A 42 -22.60 -6.86 21.07
N VAL A 43 -21.81 -6.88 20.00
CA VAL A 43 -20.55 -7.63 19.99
C VAL A 43 -19.56 -6.89 20.91
N PRO A 44 -19.02 -7.55 21.95
CA PRO A 44 -18.07 -6.91 22.86
C PRO A 44 -16.91 -6.31 22.06
N ARG A 45 -16.40 -5.17 22.52
CA ARG A 45 -15.34 -4.33 21.92
C ARG A 45 -14.01 -5.03 21.67
N GLN A 46 -13.97 -6.35 21.81
CA GLN A 46 -12.83 -7.24 21.63
C GLN A 46 -13.04 -8.21 20.47
N MET A 47 -13.32 -7.69 19.27
CA MET A 47 -12.64 -8.33 18.14
C MET A 47 -11.27 -7.66 18.07
N PRO A 48 -10.18 -8.40 18.20
CA PRO A 48 -8.88 -7.85 17.94
C PRO A 48 -9.00 -7.25 16.54
N VAL A 49 -8.80 -5.94 16.40
CA VAL A 49 -8.12 -5.44 15.21
C VAL A 49 -6.97 -6.43 15.10
N PRO A 50 -6.77 -7.16 13.97
CA PRO A 50 -5.53 -7.89 13.87
C PRO A 50 -4.49 -6.83 14.20
N ASP A 51 -3.87 -6.95 15.38
CA ASP A 51 -2.72 -6.15 15.70
C ASP A 51 -1.83 -6.37 14.49
N LEU A 52 -1.61 -5.32 13.73
CA LEU A 52 -0.45 -5.29 12.84
C LEU A 52 0.66 -5.75 13.77
N PRO A 53 1.32 -6.87 13.51
CA PRO A 53 2.26 -7.47 14.44
C PRO A 53 3.13 -6.32 14.92
N THR A 54 3.17 -6.13 16.24
CA THR A 54 3.85 -4.99 16.87
C THR A 54 5.24 -4.96 16.30
N GLU A 55 5.53 -3.90 15.55
CA GLU A 55 6.78 -3.74 14.83
C GLU A 55 7.94 -3.93 15.79
N THR A 56 8.74 -4.96 15.57
CA THR A 56 9.91 -5.19 16.41
C THR A 56 10.98 -4.15 16.10
N PRO A 57 11.85 -3.80 17.07
CA PRO A 57 12.99 -2.92 16.82
C PRO A 57 13.87 -3.40 15.67
N GLU A 58 13.96 -4.71 15.47
CA GLU A 58 14.72 -5.37 14.41
C GLU A 58 14.06 -5.14 13.04
N GLU A 59 12.74 -5.30 12.91
CA GLU A 59 12.02 -4.97 11.69
C GLU A 59 12.20 -3.51 11.30
N ARG A 60 12.14 -2.60 12.27
CA ARG A 60 12.36 -1.16 12.05
C ARG A 60 13.78 -0.87 11.56
N GLN A 61 14.77 -1.57 12.09
CA GLN A 61 16.15 -1.44 11.64
C GLN A 61 16.34 -2.01 10.22
N ARG A 62 15.70 -3.15 9.90
CA ARG A 62 15.72 -3.77 8.58
C ARG A 62 15.08 -2.89 7.51
N ARG A 63 13.96 -2.21 7.80
CA ARG A 63 13.32 -1.29 6.84
C ARG A 63 14.26 -0.22 6.32
N LYS A 64 15.18 0.27 7.14
CA LYS A 64 16.18 1.29 6.75
C LYS A 64 17.19 0.79 5.73
N LEU A 65 17.32 -0.52 5.57
CA LEU A 65 18.25 -1.11 4.59
C LEU A 65 17.61 -1.20 3.20
N PHE A 66 16.28 -1.25 3.12
CA PHE A 66 15.57 -1.35 1.85
C PHE A 66 15.53 -0.01 1.12
N ARG A 67 15.85 -0.07 -0.16
CA ARG A 67 15.85 1.07 -1.10
C ARG A 67 14.66 0.94 -2.02
N LEU A 68 13.70 1.87 -1.93
CA LEU A 68 12.50 1.87 -2.74
C LEU A 68 12.62 2.92 -3.86
N LEU A 69 12.07 2.61 -5.03
CA LEU A 69 11.89 3.56 -6.11
C LEU A 69 10.41 3.93 -6.21
N LEU A 70 10.09 5.20 -6.12
CA LEU A 70 8.75 5.74 -6.37
C LEU A 70 8.74 6.45 -7.72
N VAL A 71 7.87 5.98 -8.62
CA VAL A 71 7.65 6.57 -9.95
C VAL A 71 6.25 7.14 -9.99
N GLU A 72 6.12 8.44 -10.00
CA GLU A 72 4.85 9.18 -9.94
C GLU A 72 5.07 10.55 -10.60
N ASP A 73 4.20 10.97 -11.50
CA ASP A 73 4.35 12.23 -12.24
C ASP A 73 3.86 13.46 -11.46
N ASN A 74 2.95 13.26 -10.52
CA ASN A 74 2.36 14.34 -9.74
C ASN A 74 3.18 14.62 -8.45
N GLU A 75 3.72 15.82 -8.34
CA GLU A 75 4.56 16.24 -7.20
C GLU A 75 3.85 16.13 -5.83
N VAL A 76 2.54 16.39 -5.77
CA VAL A 76 1.77 16.27 -4.53
C VAL A 76 1.67 14.82 -4.10
N ASN A 77 1.38 13.92 -5.03
CA ASN A 77 1.33 12.48 -4.76
C ASN A 77 2.72 11.95 -4.35
N GLN A 78 3.78 12.40 -5.02
CA GLN A 78 5.16 12.09 -4.64
C GLN A 78 5.44 12.49 -3.19
N LEU A 79 5.09 13.73 -2.82
CA LEU A 79 5.34 14.26 -1.48
C LEU A 79 4.60 13.45 -0.41
N VAL A 80 3.33 13.13 -0.66
CA VAL A 80 2.48 12.36 0.26
C VAL A 80 3.02 10.94 0.42
N THR A 81 3.27 10.23 -0.69
CA THR A 81 3.74 8.84 -0.66
C THR A 81 5.14 8.74 -0.07
N ARG A 82 6.05 9.66 -0.42
CA ARG A 82 7.38 9.76 0.19
C ARG A 82 7.30 10.00 1.70
N GLY A 83 6.39 10.88 2.14
CA GLY A 83 6.15 11.13 3.55
C GLY A 83 5.67 9.88 4.31
N MET A 84 4.80 9.08 3.69
CA MET A 84 4.33 7.81 4.24
C MET A 84 5.48 6.78 4.35
N LEU A 85 6.26 6.62 3.28
CA LEU A 85 7.41 5.71 3.26
C LEU A 85 8.47 6.10 4.31
N GLY A 86 8.74 7.39 4.47
CA GLY A 86 9.63 7.90 5.50
C GLY A 86 9.13 7.62 6.92
N LYS A 87 7.81 7.75 7.18
CA LYS A 87 7.21 7.37 8.47
C LYS A 87 7.33 5.87 8.75
N LEU A 88 7.27 5.03 7.72
CA LEU A 88 7.47 3.59 7.82
C LEU A 88 8.95 3.19 7.91
N GLY A 89 9.87 4.13 7.79
CA GLY A 89 11.30 3.90 7.96
C GLY A 89 12.05 3.44 6.72
N TYR A 90 11.42 3.47 5.54
CA TYR A 90 12.07 3.08 4.27
C TYR A 90 12.86 4.23 3.64
N GLN A 91 13.94 3.87 2.92
CA GLN A 91 14.64 4.81 2.05
C GLN A 91 13.96 4.83 0.68
N VAL A 92 13.60 6.02 0.19
CA VAL A 92 12.91 6.17 -1.08
C VAL A 92 13.60 7.17 -2.00
N LYS A 93 13.84 6.76 -3.24
CA LYS A 93 14.22 7.64 -4.35
C LYS A 93 12.99 7.87 -5.21
N THR A 94 12.77 9.12 -5.64
CA THR A 94 11.56 9.49 -6.38
C THR A 94 11.94 10.02 -7.74
N VAL A 95 11.22 9.60 -8.78
CA VAL A 95 11.34 10.10 -10.14
C VAL A 95 9.95 10.40 -10.71
N SER A 96 9.88 11.33 -11.65
CA SER A 96 8.61 11.86 -12.18
C SER A 96 8.12 11.20 -13.47
N ASN A 97 8.90 10.28 -14.04
CA ASN A 97 8.51 9.58 -15.27
C ASN A 97 9.19 8.21 -15.39
N ALA A 98 8.62 7.38 -16.25
CA ALA A 98 9.05 6.01 -16.44
C ALA A 98 10.42 5.90 -17.15
N GLU A 99 10.76 6.81 -18.02
CA GLU A 99 12.05 6.79 -18.75
C GLU A 99 13.20 7.01 -17.76
N THR A 100 13.07 8.03 -16.90
CA THR A 100 14.04 8.28 -15.83
C THR A 100 14.13 7.10 -14.87
N ALA A 101 12.99 6.45 -14.56
CA ALA A 101 12.97 5.25 -13.74
C ALA A 101 13.78 4.11 -14.37
N LEU A 102 13.55 3.80 -15.64
CA LEU A 102 14.29 2.76 -16.36
C LEU A 102 15.79 3.07 -16.46
N ALA A 103 16.17 4.32 -16.77
CA ALA A 103 17.56 4.72 -16.80
C ALA A 103 18.24 4.62 -15.43
N LEU A 104 17.52 4.94 -14.36
CA LEU A 104 18.01 4.84 -13.00
C LEU A 104 18.18 3.38 -12.57
N LEU A 105 17.25 2.53 -12.96
CA LEU A 105 17.29 1.10 -12.70
C LEU A 105 18.50 0.42 -13.38
N ASP A 106 19.02 0.95 -14.48
CA ASP A 106 20.26 0.46 -15.11
C ASP A 106 21.53 0.80 -14.30
N GLN A 107 21.45 1.80 -13.44
CA GLN A 107 22.59 2.30 -12.67
C GLN A 107 22.56 1.85 -11.20
N GLU A 108 21.38 1.65 -10.63
CA GLU A 108 21.18 1.38 -9.23
C GLU A 108 20.22 0.20 -9.00
N ALA A 109 20.46 -0.56 -7.93
CA ALA A 109 19.53 -1.59 -7.49
C ALA A 109 18.53 -1.03 -6.49
N PHE A 110 17.30 -1.51 -6.59
CA PHE A 110 16.19 -1.23 -5.67
C PHE A 110 15.54 -2.54 -5.25
N ASP A 111 15.04 -2.57 -4.03
CA ASP A 111 14.40 -3.75 -3.46
C ASP A 111 12.92 -3.85 -3.86
N LEU A 112 12.29 -2.70 -4.20
CA LEU A 112 10.90 -2.63 -4.64
C LEU A 112 10.64 -1.32 -5.39
N ILE A 113 9.76 -1.40 -6.38
CA ILE A 113 9.32 -0.25 -7.18
C ILE A 113 7.83 -0.01 -6.93
N LEU A 114 7.48 1.23 -6.57
CA LEU A 114 6.12 1.75 -6.57
C LEU A 114 5.92 2.51 -7.87
N MET A 115 5.04 2.01 -8.75
CA MET A 115 4.87 2.50 -10.12
C MET A 115 3.46 3.04 -10.35
N ASP A 116 3.33 4.33 -10.64
CA ASP A 116 2.06 4.85 -11.14
C ASP A 116 1.72 4.24 -12.49
N CYS A 117 0.50 3.73 -12.62
CA CYS A 117 0.02 3.17 -13.86
C CYS A 117 -0.26 4.22 -14.93
N MET A 118 -0.63 5.45 -14.52
CA MET A 118 -1.16 6.48 -15.40
C MET A 118 -0.24 7.70 -15.41
N MET A 119 0.81 7.62 -16.22
CA MET A 119 1.74 8.72 -16.44
C MET A 119 1.72 9.15 -17.91
N PRO A 120 2.00 10.43 -18.22
CA PRO A 120 2.17 10.89 -19.61
C PRO A 120 3.40 10.24 -20.27
N GLU A 121 3.44 10.25 -21.60
CA GLU A 121 4.51 9.73 -22.45
C GLU A 121 4.67 8.20 -22.36
N LEU A 122 5.30 7.68 -21.34
CA LEU A 122 5.47 6.25 -21.10
C LEU A 122 4.67 5.83 -19.87
N ASP A 123 3.59 5.06 -20.06
CA ASP A 123 2.77 4.55 -18.96
C ASP A 123 3.50 3.47 -18.12
N GLY A 124 3.07 3.30 -16.88
CA GLY A 124 3.68 2.35 -15.95
C GLY A 124 3.59 0.89 -16.42
N PHE A 125 2.58 0.53 -17.21
CA PHE A 125 2.45 -0.84 -17.76
C PHE A 125 3.54 -1.12 -18.80
N THR A 126 3.78 -0.16 -19.69
CA THR A 126 4.83 -0.28 -20.72
C THR A 126 6.21 -0.26 -20.10
N ALA A 127 6.45 0.63 -19.12
CA ALA A 127 7.69 0.64 -18.36
C ALA A 127 7.96 -0.71 -17.67
N THR A 128 6.93 -1.29 -17.05
CA THR A 128 7.07 -2.59 -16.39
C THR A 128 7.38 -3.71 -17.39
N ARG A 129 6.72 -3.74 -18.56
CA ARG A 129 7.05 -4.73 -19.61
C ARG A 129 8.51 -4.64 -20.03
N THR A 130 9.00 -3.43 -20.29
CA THR A 130 10.41 -3.19 -20.64
C THR A 130 11.35 -3.66 -19.54
N LEU A 131 11.02 -3.38 -18.27
CA LEU A 131 11.78 -3.87 -17.13
C LEU A 131 11.81 -5.40 -17.10
N ARG A 132 10.68 -6.07 -17.29
CA ARG A 132 10.59 -7.54 -17.29
C ARG A 132 11.37 -8.17 -18.44
N GLU A 133 11.46 -7.52 -19.59
CA GLU A 133 12.30 -7.95 -20.70
C GLU A 133 13.78 -7.91 -20.33
N ARG A 134 14.27 -6.82 -19.73
CA ARG A 134 15.66 -6.70 -19.23
C ARG A 134 15.99 -7.70 -18.11
N GLU A 135 15.05 -8.00 -17.25
CA GLU A 135 15.23 -9.04 -16.22
C GLU A 135 15.33 -10.45 -16.81
N ARG A 136 14.54 -10.76 -17.85
CA ARG A 136 14.60 -12.06 -18.54
C ARG A 136 15.90 -12.24 -19.35
N SER A 137 16.44 -11.16 -19.90
CA SER A 137 17.73 -11.22 -20.62
C SER A 137 18.92 -11.44 -19.67
N GLY A 138 18.70 -11.39 -18.35
CA GLY A 138 19.74 -11.56 -17.35
C GLY A 138 20.55 -10.30 -17.08
N GLU A 139 20.13 -9.16 -17.61
CA GLU A 139 20.78 -7.86 -17.39
C GLU A 139 20.67 -7.40 -15.93
N ARG A 140 19.63 -7.90 -15.21
CA ARG A 140 19.39 -7.53 -13.82
C ARG A 140 18.52 -8.58 -13.08
N PRO A 141 18.60 -8.65 -11.73
CA PRO A 141 17.70 -9.48 -10.94
C PRO A 141 16.27 -8.94 -10.99
N ARG A 142 15.29 -9.82 -10.76
CA ARG A 142 13.88 -9.44 -10.69
C ARG A 142 13.63 -8.53 -9.48
N THR A 143 12.97 -7.41 -9.74
CA THR A 143 12.57 -6.44 -8.72
C THR A 143 11.04 -6.42 -8.60
N PRO A 144 10.44 -6.57 -7.42
CA PRO A 144 9.00 -6.42 -7.23
C PRO A 144 8.51 -5.05 -7.68
N VAL A 145 7.41 -5.03 -8.46
CA VAL A 145 6.75 -3.81 -8.95
C VAL A 145 5.33 -3.77 -8.43
N ILE A 146 5.02 -2.77 -7.61
CA ILE A 146 3.70 -2.54 -7.07
C ILE A 146 3.05 -1.39 -7.82
N ALA A 147 1.93 -1.67 -8.47
CA ALA A 147 1.15 -0.66 -9.18
C ALA A 147 0.50 0.34 -8.23
N ILE A 148 0.51 1.61 -8.56
CA ILE A 148 -0.34 2.63 -7.92
C ILE A 148 -1.38 3.06 -8.97
N THR A 149 -2.68 2.87 -8.70
CA THR A 149 -3.72 3.08 -9.71
C THR A 149 -4.93 3.82 -9.15
N ALA A 150 -5.50 4.73 -9.93
CA ALA A 150 -6.75 5.41 -9.59
C ALA A 150 -7.99 4.50 -9.71
N ASN A 151 -7.87 3.36 -10.40
CA ASN A 151 -8.98 2.47 -10.68
C ASN A 151 -8.64 1.04 -10.22
N THR A 152 -9.48 0.49 -9.36
CA THR A 152 -9.36 -0.88 -8.82
C THR A 152 -10.32 -1.87 -9.50
N ALA A 153 -10.95 -1.49 -10.60
CA ALA A 153 -11.81 -2.39 -11.36
C ALA A 153 -11.03 -3.63 -11.82
N GLU A 154 -11.69 -4.78 -11.87
CA GLU A 154 -11.07 -6.07 -12.24
C GLU A 154 -10.25 -6.01 -13.53
N GLY A 155 -10.69 -5.20 -14.51
CA GLY A 155 -9.96 -5.02 -15.76
C GLY A 155 -8.61 -4.32 -15.61
N VAL A 156 -8.41 -3.46 -14.61
CA VAL A 156 -7.11 -2.79 -14.34
C VAL A 156 -6.16 -3.72 -13.62
N GLN A 157 -6.65 -4.50 -12.66
CA GLN A 157 -5.85 -5.52 -11.99
C GLN A 157 -5.31 -6.54 -12.99
N ALA A 158 -6.15 -7.02 -13.92
CA ALA A 158 -5.72 -7.91 -14.99
C ALA A 158 -4.63 -7.29 -15.88
N LYS A 159 -4.72 -5.98 -16.18
CA LYS A 159 -3.69 -5.25 -16.93
C LYS A 159 -2.37 -5.13 -16.16
N CYS A 160 -2.42 -4.86 -14.84
CA CYS A 160 -1.23 -4.84 -13.99
C CYS A 160 -0.50 -6.19 -14.04
N LEU A 161 -1.22 -7.29 -13.81
CA LEU A 161 -0.64 -8.64 -13.86
C LEU A 161 -0.10 -8.99 -15.26
N ALA A 162 -0.84 -8.67 -16.31
CA ALA A 162 -0.41 -8.92 -17.70
C ALA A 162 0.84 -8.11 -18.08
N ALA A 163 1.05 -6.95 -17.48
CA ALA A 163 2.27 -6.16 -17.63
C ALA A 163 3.45 -6.71 -16.82
N GLY A 164 3.20 -7.66 -15.92
CA GLY A 164 4.21 -8.26 -15.03
C GLY A 164 4.39 -7.53 -13.69
N MET A 165 3.42 -6.69 -13.29
CA MET A 165 3.37 -6.11 -11.95
C MET A 165 2.97 -7.19 -10.93
N ASP A 166 3.46 -7.08 -9.72
CA ASP A 166 3.36 -8.13 -8.70
C ASP A 166 2.21 -7.89 -7.71
N ASP A 167 1.84 -6.63 -7.48
CA ASP A 167 0.73 -6.24 -6.59
C ASP A 167 0.22 -4.85 -7.00
N PHE A 168 -0.80 -4.35 -6.31
CA PHE A 168 -1.35 -3.02 -6.59
C PHE A 168 -1.86 -2.31 -5.33
N LEU A 169 -1.85 -0.97 -5.38
CA LEU A 169 -2.41 -0.04 -4.40
C LEU A 169 -3.39 0.92 -5.08
N ALA A 170 -4.52 1.16 -4.45
CA ALA A 170 -5.50 2.13 -4.93
C ALA A 170 -5.10 3.56 -4.55
N LYS A 171 -5.27 4.52 -5.46
CA LYS A 171 -5.27 5.95 -5.13
C LYS A 171 -6.64 6.37 -4.56
N PRO A 172 -6.70 7.16 -3.49
CA PRO A 172 -5.57 7.69 -2.72
C PRO A 172 -4.89 6.61 -1.88
N VAL A 173 -3.56 6.58 -1.90
CA VAL A 173 -2.77 5.60 -1.12
C VAL A 173 -3.00 5.83 0.38
N HIS A 174 -3.32 4.78 1.10
CA HIS A 174 -3.49 4.81 2.56
C HIS A 174 -2.31 4.16 3.26
N LEU A 175 -1.85 4.78 4.36
CA LEU A 175 -0.65 4.34 5.08
C LEU A 175 -0.71 2.87 5.50
N GLN A 176 -1.86 2.38 5.97
CA GLN A 176 -2.04 1.00 6.40
C GLN A 176 -1.97 -0.01 5.24
N GLU A 177 -2.53 0.35 4.08
CA GLU A 177 -2.49 -0.49 2.88
C GLU A 177 -1.07 -0.56 2.32
N LEU A 178 -0.40 0.59 2.24
CA LEU A 178 0.99 0.69 1.84
C LEU A 178 1.89 -0.15 2.75
N GLU A 179 1.75 -0.03 4.07
CA GLU A 179 2.51 -0.83 5.03
C GLU A 179 2.27 -2.33 4.85
N THR A 180 1.02 -2.75 4.69
CA THR A 180 0.66 -4.16 4.50
C THR A 180 1.31 -4.76 3.26
N VAL A 181 1.28 -4.03 2.14
CA VAL A 181 1.88 -4.47 0.88
C VAL A 181 3.41 -4.52 1.01
N LEU A 182 4.03 -3.48 1.56
CA LEU A 182 5.49 -3.44 1.74
C LEU A 182 5.99 -4.56 2.67
N ARG A 183 5.29 -4.84 3.77
CA ARG A 183 5.63 -5.95 4.66
C ARG A 183 5.58 -7.29 3.92
N ARG A 184 4.56 -7.51 3.11
CA ARG A 184 4.40 -8.73 2.32
C ARG A 184 5.60 -8.96 1.39
N TRP A 185 6.08 -7.92 0.73
CA TRP A 185 7.09 -8.05 -0.32
C TRP A 185 8.54 -7.92 0.19
N LEU A 186 8.75 -7.29 1.35
CA LEU A 186 10.10 -7.00 1.84
C LEU A 186 10.47 -7.74 3.14
N LEU A 187 9.47 -8.22 3.91
CA LEU A 187 9.73 -8.80 5.23
C LEU A 187 9.32 -10.27 5.36
N HIS A 188 8.58 -10.83 4.38
CA HIS A 188 8.11 -12.22 4.45
C HIS A 188 9.15 -13.29 4.02
N ASP A 189 10.27 -12.92 3.41
CA ASP A 189 11.25 -13.88 2.86
C ASP A 189 12.20 -14.50 3.91
N VAL A 190 11.95 -14.37 5.22
CA VAL A 190 12.93 -14.82 6.23
C VAL A 190 12.51 -16.08 7.01
N ASP A 191 11.23 -16.44 6.99
CA ASP A 191 10.76 -17.60 7.76
C ASP A 191 10.93 -18.95 7.05
N THR A 192 11.35 -18.98 5.78
CA THR A 192 11.53 -20.23 5.02
C THR A 192 12.97 -20.72 4.88
N ALA A 193 13.96 -19.98 5.39
CA ALA A 193 15.37 -20.35 5.30
C ALA A 193 15.93 -21.04 6.57
N GLY A 194 15.10 -21.31 7.57
CA GLY A 194 15.50 -21.81 8.90
C GLY A 194 15.15 -23.26 9.23
N GLU A 195 14.44 -23.99 8.36
CA GLU A 195 14.17 -25.41 8.58
C GLU A 195 14.82 -26.27 7.49
N GLY A 196 16.11 -26.45 7.60
CA GLY A 196 16.92 -27.33 6.78
C GLY A 196 17.79 -28.25 7.63
N ASN A 197 17.22 -29.39 8.02
CA ASN A 197 17.89 -30.64 8.36
C ASN A 197 19.10 -30.61 9.32
N ASP A 198 18.83 -30.94 10.56
CA ASP A 198 19.73 -31.77 11.34
C ASP A 198 19.01 -33.12 11.62
N ASP A 199 19.14 -34.07 10.68
CA ASP A 199 18.96 -35.47 10.91
C ASP A 199 19.99 -36.23 10.07
N GLU A 200 21.16 -36.50 10.67
CA GLU A 200 21.93 -37.77 10.61
C GLU A 200 23.05 -37.76 11.64
#